data_059078116f3331858b4b4107d2e0afff
#
_entry.id   059078116f3331858b4b4107d2e0afff
#
_cell.length_a   1.000
_cell.length_b   1.000
_cell.length_c   1.000
_cell.angle_alpha   90.00
_cell.angle_beta   90.00
_cell.angle_gamma   90.00
#
_symmetry.space_group_name_H-M   'P 1'
#
loop_
_entity.id
_entity.type
_entity.pdbx_description
1 polymer ?
#
loop_
_entity_poly.entity_id
_entity_poly.type
_entity_poly.pdbx_seq_one_letter_code
_entity_poly.pdbx_strand_id
1 'polypeptide(L)'
;MKVLVTGFEPFGGEKVNPALEAIKGLPAEIHSAEVRWLEVPTVFHKSAQVLEEEMDRYQPDFVLCIGQAGGRTSLTPERVAINQDDARIPDNEGNQPIDLPIRPDGAPAYFSSLPIKAMVQAIKKEGLPASVSNTAGTFVCNHLMYQALYLVEKKFPHVRAGFMHIPYMMEQVVNRPTTPAMSLVDIRRGIEAAIGAIIEHGDQDLKLVGGETH
;
A
#
# COMPACT_ATOMS: atom_id res chain seq x y z
N MET A 1 -6.09 19.29 -3.39
CA MET A 1 -5.87 18.07 -2.58
C MET A 1 -4.45 17.59 -2.81
N LYS A 2 -3.87 16.92 -1.80
CA LYS A 2 -2.52 16.38 -1.83
C LYS A 2 -2.55 14.89 -1.53
N VAL A 3 -1.92 14.09 -2.37
CA VAL A 3 -1.82 12.63 -2.21
C VAL A 3 -0.36 12.27 -2.01
N LEU A 4 -0.06 11.60 -0.90
CA LEU A 4 1.25 11.00 -0.66
C LEU A 4 1.18 9.51 -0.99
N VAL A 5 2.06 9.05 -1.88
CA VAL A 5 2.13 7.64 -2.29
C VAL A 5 3.48 7.08 -1.86
N THR A 6 3.49 5.97 -1.12
CA THR A 6 4.75 5.35 -0.70
C THR A 6 5.05 4.06 -1.45
N GLY A 7 6.32 3.77 -1.66
CA GLY A 7 6.81 2.50 -2.18
C GLY A 7 8.06 2.07 -1.43
N PHE A 8 8.18 0.76 -1.18
CA PHE A 8 9.32 0.20 -0.45
C PHE A 8 10.57 0.07 -1.32
N GLU A 9 11.72 0.25 -0.70
CA GLU A 9 13.00 -0.16 -1.27
C GLU A 9 13.05 -1.67 -1.58
N PRO A 10 13.97 -2.15 -2.42
CA PRO A 10 14.17 -3.58 -2.67
C PRO A 10 14.48 -4.35 -1.38
N PHE A 11 13.99 -5.59 -1.27
CA PHE A 11 14.18 -6.48 -0.13
C PHE A 11 14.28 -7.95 -0.56
N GLY A 12 14.65 -8.83 0.36
CA GLY A 12 14.68 -10.28 0.12
C GLY A 12 15.64 -10.72 -0.99
N GLY A 13 16.71 -9.94 -1.25
CA GLY A 13 17.68 -10.22 -2.30
C GLY A 13 17.26 -9.78 -3.71
N GLU A 14 16.07 -9.20 -3.87
CA GLU A 14 15.64 -8.60 -5.14
C GLU A 14 16.40 -7.29 -5.41
N LYS A 15 16.66 -6.98 -6.68
CA LYS A 15 17.38 -5.77 -7.09
C LYS A 15 16.46 -4.57 -7.24
N VAL A 16 15.17 -4.81 -7.40
CA VAL A 16 14.14 -3.82 -7.66
C VAL A 16 12.89 -4.14 -6.85
N ASN A 17 12.11 -3.11 -6.55
CA ASN A 17 10.78 -3.26 -5.96
C ASN A 17 9.76 -2.62 -6.90
N PRO A 18 8.77 -3.38 -7.44
CA PRO A 18 7.80 -2.87 -8.40
C PRO A 18 6.96 -1.72 -7.83
N ALA A 19 6.74 -1.68 -6.51
CA ALA A 19 6.02 -0.57 -5.87
C ALA A 19 6.78 0.74 -6.06
N LEU A 20 8.09 0.76 -5.74
CA LEU A 20 8.93 1.94 -5.90
C LEU A 20 9.06 2.35 -7.37
N GLU A 21 9.30 1.39 -8.26
CA GLU A 21 9.45 1.67 -9.69
C GLU A 21 8.14 2.20 -10.34
N ALA A 22 7.00 1.72 -9.85
CA ALA A 22 5.71 2.21 -10.33
C ALA A 22 5.45 3.65 -9.88
N ILE A 23 5.65 3.96 -8.59
CA ILE A 23 5.34 5.29 -8.07
C ILE A 23 6.29 6.39 -8.57
N LYS A 24 7.56 6.08 -8.85
CA LYS A 24 8.51 7.01 -9.48
C LYS A 24 8.03 7.55 -10.82
N GLY A 25 7.20 6.79 -11.53
CA GLY A 25 6.68 7.19 -12.83
C GLY A 25 5.27 7.79 -12.79
N LEU A 26 4.69 8.01 -11.62
CA LEU A 26 3.39 8.67 -11.51
C LEU A 26 3.48 10.13 -11.94
N PRO A 27 2.44 10.68 -12.60
CA PRO A 27 2.37 12.11 -12.86
C PRO A 27 2.29 12.91 -11.56
N ALA A 28 2.84 14.12 -11.57
CA ALA A 28 2.81 15.01 -10.40
C ALA A 28 1.39 15.53 -10.06
N GLU A 29 0.44 15.33 -10.95
CA GLU A 29 -0.97 15.70 -10.77
C GLU A 29 -1.89 14.62 -11.36
N ILE A 30 -2.91 14.22 -10.58
CA ILE A 30 -3.99 13.31 -11.00
C ILE A 30 -5.32 13.93 -10.56
N HIS A 31 -6.29 14.11 -11.47
CA HIS A 31 -7.61 14.73 -11.19
C HIS A 31 -7.51 16.01 -10.36
N SER A 32 -6.56 16.90 -10.70
CA SER A 32 -6.30 18.17 -10.00
C SER A 32 -5.78 18.02 -8.55
N ALA A 33 -5.36 16.86 -8.15
CA ALA A 33 -4.64 16.65 -6.90
C ALA A 33 -3.13 16.54 -7.14
N GLU A 34 -2.34 17.26 -6.33
CA GLU A 34 -0.90 17.12 -6.32
C GLU A 34 -0.52 15.72 -5.79
N VAL A 35 0.31 14.99 -6.53
CA VAL A 35 0.78 13.66 -6.17
C VAL A 35 2.28 13.72 -5.87
N ARG A 36 2.64 13.27 -4.69
CA ARG A 36 4.04 13.13 -4.27
C ARG A 36 4.32 11.69 -3.91
N TRP A 37 5.42 11.14 -4.39
CA TRP A 37 5.89 9.82 -4.00
C TRP A 37 7.01 9.89 -2.96
N LEU A 38 7.11 8.84 -2.14
CA LEU A 38 8.09 8.68 -1.07
C LEU A 38 8.62 7.25 -1.08
N GLU A 39 9.93 7.10 -1.11
CA GLU A 39 10.60 5.83 -0.84
C GLU A 39 10.65 5.59 0.67
N VAL A 40 10.24 4.40 1.11
CA VAL A 40 10.32 3.98 2.51
C VAL A 40 11.20 2.73 2.64
N PRO A 41 12.02 2.62 3.69
CA PRO A 41 12.83 1.44 3.91
C PRO A 41 11.95 0.22 4.23
N THR A 42 12.35 -0.97 3.76
CA THR A 42 11.71 -2.23 4.16
C THR A 42 12.26 -2.67 5.52
N VAL A 43 11.98 -1.86 6.54
CA VAL A 43 12.46 -2.01 7.91
C VAL A 43 11.33 -1.67 8.88
N PHE A 44 11.09 -2.57 9.85
CA PHE A 44 10.13 -2.32 10.91
C PHE A 44 10.41 -1.01 11.64
N HIS A 45 9.37 -0.32 12.09
CA HIS A 45 9.39 1.01 12.74
C HIS A 45 9.98 2.13 11.88
N LYS A 46 11.11 1.92 11.22
CA LYS A 46 11.79 2.94 10.42
C LYS A 46 10.97 3.39 9.21
N SER A 47 10.27 2.45 8.55
CA SER A 47 9.32 2.78 7.47
C SER A 47 8.22 3.74 7.94
N ALA A 48 7.69 3.50 9.13
CA ALA A 48 6.66 4.35 9.74
C ALA A 48 7.20 5.72 10.17
N GLN A 49 8.43 5.77 10.69
CA GLN A 49 9.07 7.03 11.05
C GLN A 49 9.26 7.92 9.82
N VAL A 50 9.79 7.38 8.72
CA VAL A 50 9.97 8.11 7.47
C VAL A 50 8.63 8.61 6.92
N LEU A 51 7.59 7.79 7.00
CA LEU A 51 6.23 8.20 6.63
C LEU A 51 5.72 9.35 7.51
N GLU A 52 5.85 9.26 8.83
CA GLU A 52 5.39 10.28 9.78
C GLU A 52 6.08 11.63 9.52
N GLU A 53 7.39 11.63 9.35
CA GLU A 53 8.18 12.83 9.03
C GLU A 53 7.71 13.49 7.74
N GLU A 54 7.39 12.71 6.69
CA GLU A 54 6.87 13.26 5.44
C GLU A 54 5.42 13.73 5.58
N MET A 55 4.58 13.05 6.35
CA MET A 55 3.22 13.52 6.64
C MET A 55 3.24 14.87 7.37
N ASP A 56 4.14 15.06 8.33
CA ASP A 56 4.33 16.34 9.02
C ASP A 56 4.78 17.45 8.07
N ARG A 57 5.67 17.15 7.14
CA ARG A 57 6.24 18.15 6.21
C ARG A 57 5.28 18.47 5.06
N TYR A 58 4.68 17.46 4.46
CA TYR A 58 3.87 17.61 3.24
C TYR A 58 2.41 17.95 3.54
N GLN A 59 1.88 17.53 4.70
CA GLN A 59 0.48 17.69 5.10
C GLN A 59 -0.47 17.18 4.01
N PRO A 60 -0.46 15.86 3.71
CA PRO A 60 -1.33 15.27 2.70
C PRO A 60 -2.79 15.19 3.17
N ASP A 61 -3.73 15.17 2.22
CA ASP A 61 -5.12 14.81 2.46
C ASP A 61 -5.30 13.28 2.45
N PHE A 62 -4.51 12.59 1.60
CA PHE A 62 -4.55 11.14 1.43
C PHE A 62 -3.16 10.52 1.44
N VAL A 63 -3.06 9.34 2.04
CA VAL A 63 -1.85 8.49 2.03
C VAL A 63 -2.20 7.12 1.46
N LEU A 64 -1.56 6.75 0.34
CA LEU A 64 -1.67 5.42 -0.25
C LEU A 64 -0.31 4.73 -0.20
N CYS A 65 -0.19 3.72 0.66
CA CYS A 65 1.02 2.90 0.72
C CYS A 65 0.93 1.75 -0.30
N ILE A 66 2.00 1.53 -1.06
CA ILE A 66 2.09 0.47 -2.06
C ILE A 66 3.17 -0.54 -1.66
N GLY A 67 2.84 -1.81 -1.72
CA GLY A 67 3.78 -2.90 -1.45
C GLY A 67 3.69 -4.04 -2.45
N GLN A 68 4.79 -4.78 -2.62
CA GLN A 68 4.83 -5.98 -3.44
C GLN A 68 4.27 -7.18 -2.66
N ALA A 69 3.34 -7.91 -3.25
CA ALA A 69 2.89 -9.22 -2.77
C ALA A 69 3.12 -10.28 -3.84
N GLY A 70 4.28 -10.94 -3.77
CA GLY A 70 4.63 -12.01 -4.69
C GLY A 70 3.61 -13.16 -4.65
N GLY A 71 3.21 -13.62 -5.85
CA GLY A 71 2.21 -14.68 -6.01
C GLY A 71 0.78 -14.17 -6.21
N ARG A 72 0.48 -12.91 -5.96
CA ARG A 72 -0.82 -12.32 -6.32
C ARG A 72 -0.91 -12.06 -7.83
N THR A 73 -2.10 -12.21 -8.38
CA THR A 73 -2.40 -12.01 -9.81
C THR A 73 -3.05 -10.67 -10.10
N SER A 74 -3.41 -9.90 -9.07
CA SER A 74 -4.24 -8.70 -9.16
C SER A 74 -3.73 -7.58 -8.25
N LEU A 75 -4.16 -6.37 -8.53
CA LEU A 75 -3.99 -5.21 -7.66
C LEU A 75 -5.00 -5.31 -6.52
N THR A 76 -4.54 -5.24 -5.27
CA THR A 76 -5.39 -5.56 -4.13
C THR A 76 -5.33 -4.47 -3.05
N PRO A 77 -6.28 -3.51 -3.06
CA PRO A 77 -6.48 -2.63 -1.91
C PRO A 77 -6.80 -3.44 -0.65
N GLU A 78 -6.06 -3.15 0.42
CA GLU A 78 -6.18 -3.84 1.70
C GLU A 78 -7.29 -3.24 2.56
N ARG A 79 -8.13 -4.10 3.15
CA ARG A 79 -9.24 -3.68 4.01
C ARG A 79 -8.79 -3.32 5.41
N VAL A 80 -7.85 -4.07 5.96
CA VAL A 80 -7.52 -4.05 7.37
C VAL A 80 -6.05 -4.32 7.61
N ALA A 81 -5.46 -3.63 8.58
CA ALA A 81 -4.17 -3.94 9.18
C ALA A 81 -4.38 -4.38 10.63
N ILE A 82 -3.64 -5.39 11.08
CA ILE A 82 -3.69 -5.93 12.44
C ILE A 82 -2.50 -5.47 13.26
N ASN A 83 -2.68 -5.38 14.57
CA ASN A 83 -1.64 -4.95 15.52
C ASN A 83 -0.65 -6.09 15.82
N GLN A 84 0.00 -6.59 14.78
CA GLN A 84 0.92 -7.71 14.92
C GLN A 84 2.07 -7.65 13.91
N ASP A 85 3.29 -7.78 14.43
CA ASP A 85 4.50 -8.08 13.68
C ASP A 85 4.88 -9.54 13.92
N ASP A 86 4.89 -10.33 12.84
CA ASP A 86 5.29 -11.75 12.84
C ASP A 86 6.00 -12.05 11.51
N ALA A 87 7.34 -12.02 11.55
CA ALA A 87 8.18 -11.96 10.36
C ALA A 87 8.78 -13.33 10.01
N ARG A 88 8.33 -13.90 8.88
CA ARG A 88 8.89 -15.14 8.34
C ARG A 88 10.36 -15.00 7.88
N ILE A 89 10.76 -13.82 7.48
CA ILE A 89 12.12 -13.47 7.04
C ILE A 89 12.56 -12.18 7.76
N PRO A 90 13.86 -11.94 7.93
CA PRO A 90 14.32 -10.65 8.45
C PRO A 90 14.03 -9.52 7.47
N ASP A 91 13.86 -8.30 8.01
CA ASP A 91 13.85 -7.07 7.24
C ASP A 91 15.26 -6.69 6.73
N ASN A 92 15.41 -5.56 6.06
CA ASN A 92 16.69 -5.12 5.49
C ASN A 92 17.76 -4.75 6.54
N GLU A 93 17.39 -4.60 7.81
CA GLU A 93 18.32 -4.38 8.93
C GLU A 93 18.48 -5.62 9.84
N GLY A 94 17.89 -6.75 9.46
CA GLY A 94 18.00 -8.02 10.18
C GLY A 94 16.98 -8.17 11.31
N ASN A 95 16.01 -7.28 11.45
CA ASN A 95 14.96 -7.42 12.46
C ASN A 95 13.94 -8.48 12.02
N GLN A 96 13.65 -9.40 12.93
CA GLN A 96 12.69 -10.49 12.69
C GLN A 96 11.80 -10.68 13.93
N PRO A 97 10.84 -9.78 14.14
CA PRO A 97 9.89 -9.90 15.25
C PRO A 97 9.01 -11.15 15.09
N ILE A 98 8.64 -11.75 16.21
CA ILE A 98 7.73 -12.91 16.29
C ILE A 98 6.64 -12.59 17.30
N ASP A 99 5.39 -12.59 16.85
CA ASP A 99 4.19 -12.36 17.68
C ASP A 99 4.24 -11.10 18.56
N LEU A 100 4.81 -10.01 18.04
CA LEU A 100 4.92 -8.75 18.78
C LEU A 100 3.82 -7.76 18.36
N PRO A 101 3.22 -7.02 19.32
CA PRO A 101 2.32 -5.93 18.98
C PRO A 101 3.09 -4.77 18.32
N ILE A 102 2.53 -4.19 17.27
CA ILE A 102 3.09 -3.00 16.60
C ILE A 102 3.04 -1.78 17.54
N ARG A 103 1.90 -1.60 18.22
CA ARG A 103 1.66 -0.54 19.21
C ARG A 103 0.94 -1.12 20.42
N PRO A 104 1.56 -1.08 21.62
CA PRO A 104 0.91 -1.57 22.85
C PRO A 104 -0.36 -0.79 23.23
N ASP A 105 -0.43 0.49 22.83
CA ASP A 105 -1.55 1.41 23.08
C ASP A 105 -2.52 1.55 21.89
N GLY A 106 -2.28 0.79 20.80
CA GLY A 106 -3.11 0.81 19.60
C GLY A 106 -4.26 -0.20 19.66
N ALA A 107 -5.27 0.00 18.79
CA ALA A 107 -6.37 -0.94 18.64
C ALA A 107 -5.87 -2.30 18.09
N PRO A 108 -6.62 -3.41 18.30
CA PRO A 108 -6.25 -4.72 17.73
C PRO A 108 -6.13 -4.71 16.20
N ALA A 109 -6.88 -3.83 15.53
CA ALA A 109 -6.84 -3.65 14.08
C ALA A 109 -7.37 -2.27 13.71
N TYR A 110 -6.91 -1.77 12.54
CA TYR A 110 -7.44 -0.56 11.91
C TYR A 110 -7.92 -0.89 10.49
N PHE A 111 -9.10 -0.39 10.15
CA PHE A 111 -9.63 -0.50 8.80
C PHE A 111 -9.10 0.65 7.94
N SER A 112 -8.83 0.35 6.66
CA SER A 112 -8.51 1.37 5.66
C SER A 112 -9.58 2.47 5.67
N SER A 113 -9.16 3.71 5.68
CA SER A 113 -10.06 4.86 5.54
C SER A 113 -10.18 5.35 4.08
N LEU A 114 -9.54 4.66 3.13
CA LEU A 114 -9.67 4.91 1.70
C LEU A 114 -10.88 4.17 1.10
N PRO A 115 -11.46 4.66 -0.01
CA PRO A 115 -12.61 4.05 -0.68
C PRO A 115 -12.18 2.80 -1.50
N ILE A 116 -11.83 1.72 -0.80
CA ILE A 116 -11.20 0.52 -1.39
C ILE A 116 -12.04 -0.16 -2.47
N LYS A 117 -13.37 -0.08 -2.40
CA LYS A 117 -14.25 -0.67 -3.42
C LYS A 117 -14.32 0.20 -4.66
N ALA A 118 -14.32 1.52 -4.49
CA ALA A 118 -14.20 2.46 -5.60
C ALA A 118 -12.85 2.29 -6.32
N MET A 119 -11.75 2.14 -5.57
CA MET A 119 -10.42 1.84 -6.13
C MET A 119 -10.46 0.56 -6.98
N VAL A 120 -11.02 -0.53 -6.46
CA VAL A 120 -11.17 -1.80 -7.23
C VAL A 120 -11.99 -1.60 -8.50
N GLN A 121 -13.08 -0.86 -8.45
CA GLN A 121 -13.91 -0.61 -9.63
C GLN A 121 -13.19 0.26 -10.67
N ALA A 122 -12.46 1.28 -10.24
CA ALA A 122 -11.67 2.11 -11.13
C ALA A 122 -10.56 1.30 -11.84
N ILE A 123 -9.83 0.47 -11.10
CA ILE A 123 -8.81 -0.41 -11.68
C ILE A 123 -9.43 -1.39 -12.69
N LYS A 124 -10.59 -1.98 -12.38
CA LYS A 124 -11.30 -2.88 -13.30
C LYS A 124 -11.78 -2.18 -14.56
N LYS A 125 -12.18 -0.92 -14.50
CA LYS A 125 -12.53 -0.11 -15.68
C LYS A 125 -11.37 0.07 -16.64
N GLU A 126 -10.13 0.09 -16.12
CA GLU A 126 -8.90 0.07 -16.92
C GLU A 126 -8.59 -1.29 -17.56
N GLY A 127 -9.45 -2.29 -17.39
CA GLY A 127 -9.22 -3.66 -17.87
C GLY A 127 -8.20 -4.45 -17.06
N LEU A 128 -7.89 -4.03 -15.84
CA LEU A 128 -6.90 -4.66 -14.97
C LEU A 128 -7.57 -5.48 -13.86
N PRO A 129 -7.00 -6.66 -13.50
CA PRO A 129 -7.55 -7.47 -12.41
C PRO A 129 -7.34 -6.77 -11.06
N ALA A 130 -8.41 -6.68 -10.28
CA ALA A 130 -8.38 -6.12 -8.93
C ALA A 130 -9.43 -6.75 -8.03
N SER A 131 -9.10 -6.88 -6.74
CA SER A 131 -10.02 -7.34 -5.69
C SER A 131 -9.68 -6.69 -4.35
N VAL A 132 -10.63 -6.71 -3.41
CA VAL A 132 -10.35 -6.27 -2.03
C VAL A 132 -9.68 -7.41 -1.29
N SER A 133 -8.53 -7.14 -0.67
CA SER A 133 -7.86 -8.10 0.22
C SER A 133 -8.25 -7.86 1.69
N ASN A 134 -8.36 -8.93 2.45
CA ASN A 134 -8.69 -8.91 3.88
C ASN A 134 -7.46 -9.08 4.78
N THR A 135 -6.25 -9.11 4.24
CA THR A 135 -5.02 -9.22 5.03
C THR A 135 -3.81 -8.65 4.30
N ALA A 136 -3.12 -7.75 4.94
CA ALA A 136 -1.81 -7.25 4.51
C ALA A 136 -0.64 -8.13 4.99
N GLY A 137 -0.94 -9.28 5.60
CA GLY A 137 0.04 -10.16 6.25
C GLY A 137 0.48 -9.64 7.61
N THR A 138 1.72 -9.96 8.01
CA THR A 138 2.31 -9.61 9.31
C THR A 138 3.76 -9.14 9.20
N PHE A 139 4.19 -8.80 7.97
CA PHE A 139 5.50 -8.25 7.68
C PHE A 139 5.45 -6.72 7.60
N VAL A 140 6.49 -6.08 7.09
CA VAL A 140 6.63 -4.61 7.04
C VAL A 140 5.48 -3.91 6.32
N CYS A 141 4.79 -4.58 5.38
CA CYS A 141 3.60 -4.02 4.70
C CYS A 141 2.45 -3.79 5.68
N ASN A 142 2.10 -4.81 6.48
CA ASN A 142 1.08 -4.68 7.52
C ASN A 142 1.52 -3.67 8.58
N HIS A 143 2.79 -3.71 8.98
CA HIS A 143 3.36 -2.75 9.93
C HIS A 143 3.15 -1.31 9.45
N LEU A 144 3.54 -0.99 8.21
CA LEU A 144 3.40 0.37 7.66
C LEU A 144 1.93 0.79 7.54
N MET A 145 1.06 -0.10 7.05
CA MET A 145 -0.38 0.19 6.96
C MET A 145 -0.97 0.46 8.34
N TYR A 146 -0.67 -0.39 9.32
CA TYR A 146 -1.13 -0.22 10.69
C TYR A 146 -0.67 1.11 11.28
N GLN A 147 0.61 1.43 11.14
CA GLN A 147 1.20 2.67 11.65
C GLN A 147 0.61 3.91 10.97
N ALA A 148 0.39 3.87 9.65
CA ALA A 148 -0.25 4.97 8.93
C ALA A 148 -1.66 5.25 9.48
N LEU A 149 -2.45 4.21 9.72
CA LEU A 149 -3.82 4.32 10.28
C LEU A 149 -3.81 4.73 11.76
N TYR A 150 -2.84 4.25 12.54
CA TYR A 150 -2.62 4.71 13.92
C TYR A 150 -2.27 6.21 13.98
N LEU A 151 -1.38 6.67 13.09
CA LEU A 151 -1.03 8.09 12.99
C LEU A 151 -2.23 8.95 12.57
N VAL A 152 -3.06 8.47 11.68
CA VAL A 152 -4.34 9.14 11.31
C VAL A 152 -5.24 9.28 12.53
N GLU A 153 -5.39 8.23 13.33
CA GLU A 153 -6.22 8.31 14.56
C GLU A 153 -5.64 9.27 15.59
N LYS A 154 -4.33 9.24 15.81
CA LYS A 154 -3.69 9.94 16.95
C LYS A 154 -3.21 11.36 16.64
N LYS A 155 -2.75 11.58 15.40
CA LYS A 155 -2.01 12.82 15.06
C LYS A 155 -2.58 13.57 13.85
N PHE A 156 -3.10 12.86 12.85
CA PHE A 156 -3.54 13.45 11.58
C PHE A 156 -5.02 13.13 11.26
N PRO A 157 -5.98 13.53 12.10
CA PRO A 157 -7.39 13.10 11.96
C PRO A 157 -8.09 13.58 10.68
N HIS A 158 -7.50 14.53 9.96
CA HIS A 158 -7.98 15.02 8.67
C HIS A 158 -7.47 14.18 7.48
N VAL A 159 -6.42 13.36 7.69
CA VAL A 159 -5.83 12.51 6.66
C VAL A 159 -6.60 11.20 6.54
N ARG A 160 -6.67 10.64 5.35
CA ARG A 160 -7.14 9.28 5.10
C ARG A 160 -6.00 8.43 4.59
N ALA A 161 -5.89 7.22 5.09
CA ALA A 161 -4.79 6.32 4.73
C ALA A 161 -5.27 4.91 4.41
N GLY A 162 -4.47 4.21 3.63
CA GLY A 162 -4.66 2.80 3.31
C GLY A 162 -3.48 2.24 2.56
N PHE A 163 -3.63 1.00 2.12
CA PHE A 163 -2.57 0.23 1.51
C PHE A 163 -3.10 -0.53 0.29
N MET A 164 -2.25 -0.72 -0.72
CA MET A 164 -2.54 -1.58 -1.85
C MET A 164 -1.34 -2.47 -2.17
N HIS A 165 -1.56 -3.76 -2.24
CA HIS A 165 -0.56 -4.70 -2.76
C HIS A 165 -0.66 -4.82 -4.28
N ILE A 166 0.52 -4.99 -4.89
CA ILE A 166 0.70 -5.20 -6.32
C ILE A 166 1.49 -6.49 -6.59
N PRO A 167 1.32 -7.14 -7.75
CA PRO A 167 2.09 -8.31 -8.15
C PRO A 167 3.58 -8.00 -8.37
N TYR A 168 4.37 -9.04 -8.61
CA TYR A 168 5.69 -8.90 -9.24
C TYR A 168 5.58 -8.17 -10.58
N MET A 169 6.60 -7.41 -10.96
CA MET A 169 6.74 -6.95 -12.34
C MET A 169 7.39 -8.06 -13.20
N MET A 170 7.19 -7.99 -14.52
CA MET A 170 7.59 -9.05 -15.47
C MET A 170 9.08 -9.39 -15.39
N GLU A 171 9.92 -8.40 -15.18
CA GLU A 171 11.39 -8.55 -15.13
C GLU A 171 11.85 -9.41 -13.94
N GLN A 172 11.08 -9.44 -12.84
CA GLN A 172 11.42 -10.25 -11.67
C GLN A 172 11.15 -11.74 -11.86
N VAL A 173 10.31 -12.11 -12.82
CA VAL A 173 9.83 -13.48 -13.01
C VAL A 173 10.33 -14.16 -14.29
N VAL A 174 11.25 -13.53 -15.01
CA VAL A 174 11.80 -14.08 -16.27
C VAL A 174 12.25 -15.54 -16.13
N ASN A 175 12.82 -15.90 -15.00
CA ASN A 175 13.26 -17.26 -14.68
C ASN A 175 12.30 -18.04 -13.76
N ARG A 176 11.06 -17.55 -13.58
CA ARG A 176 10.02 -18.13 -12.72
C ARG A 176 8.71 -18.28 -13.51
N PRO A 177 8.62 -19.17 -14.51
CA PRO A 177 7.58 -19.19 -15.53
C PRO A 177 6.15 -19.41 -15.00
N THR A 178 6.01 -19.95 -13.79
CA THR A 178 4.69 -20.18 -13.14
C THR A 178 4.32 -19.08 -12.13
N THR A 179 5.17 -18.06 -11.97
CA THR A 179 4.92 -16.99 -11.02
C THR A 179 4.11 -15.88 -11.69
N PRO A 180 2.95 -15.49 -11.14
CA PRO A 180 2.17 -14.42 -11.72
C PRO A 180 2.91 -13.08 -11.61
N ALA A 181 2.76 -12.27 -12.65
CA ALA A 181 3.36 -10.94 -12.73
C ALA A 181 2.48 -10.02 -13.57
N MET A 182 2.71 -8.71 -13.45
CA MET A 182 2.04 -7.68 -14.24
C MET A 182 3.09 -6.73 -14.83
N SER A 183 2.82 -6.15 -16.00
CA SER A 183 3.72 -5.16 -16.57
C SER A 183 3.82 -3.92 -15.68
N LEU A 184 4.99 -3.30 -15.58
CA LEU A 184 5.15 -2.06 -14.77
C LEU A 184 4.21 -0.94 -15.27
N VAL A 185 3.93 -0.89 -16.57
CA VAL A 185 2.99 0.06 -17.17
C VAL A 185 1.57 -0.18 -16.66
N ASP A 186 1.12 -1.44 -16.60
CA ASP A 186 -0.21 -1.79 -16.09
C ASP A 186 -0.32 -1.59 -14.58
N ILE A 187 0.73 -1.91 -13.82
CA ILE A 187 0.79 -1.61 -12.38
C ILE A 187 0.61 -0.11 -12.16
N ARG A 188 1.35 0.74 -12.87
CA ARG A 188 1.25 2.20 -12.77
C ARG A 188 -0.13 2.70 -13.14
N ARG A 189 -0.69 2.23 -14.26
CA ARG A 189 -2.04 2.57 -14.72
C ARG A 189 -3.11 2.23 -13.67
N GLY A 190 -2.97 1.08 -13.02
CA GLY A 190 -3.85 0.67 -11.93
C GLY A 190 -3.70 1.54 -10.67
N ILE A 191 -2.48 1.98 -10.33
CA ILE A 191 -2.23 2.92 -9.22
C ILE A 191 -2.85 4.29 -9.54
N GLU A 192 -2.68 4.80 -10.75
CA GLU A 192 -3.29 6.07 -11.20
C GLU A 192 -4.82 6.01 -11.11
N ALA A 193 -5.44 4.92 -11.57
CA ALA A 193 -6.89 4.71 -11.46
C ALA A 193 -7.35 4.65 -9.98
N ALA A 194 -6.59 3.99 -9.11
CA ALA A 194 -6.87 3.94 -7.68
C ALA A 194 -6.79 5.32 -7.03
N ILE A 195 -5.77 6.12 -7.37
CA ILE A 195 -5.64 7.51 -6.88
C ILE A 195 -6.81 8.37 -7.39
N GLY A 196 -7.18 8.25 -8.66
CA GLY A 196 -8.36 8.92 -9.20
C GLY A 196 -9.63 8.62 -8.40
N ALA A 197 -9.87 7.35 -8.08
CA ALA A 197 -11.01 6.94 -7.26
C ALA A 197 -10.94 7.48 -5.82
N ILE A 198 -9.74 7.55 -5.21
CA ILE A 198 -9.55 8.16 -3.89
C ILE A 198 -9.98 9.62 -3.90
N ILE A 199 -9.58 10.37 -4.93
CA ILE A 199 -9.90 11.79 -5.07
C ILE A 199 -11.40 12.01 -5.32
N GLU A 200 -12.02 11.18 -6.17
CA GLU A 200 -13.43 11.31 -6.54
C GLU A 200 -14.39 10.92 -5.42
N HIS A 201 -14.07 9.87 -4.66
CA HIS A 201 -14.96 9.30 -3.64
C HIS A 201 -14.66 9.81 -2.22
N GLY A 202 -13.43 10.28 -1.96
CA GLY A 202 -13.03 10.86 -0.68
C GLY A 202 -13.38 9.95 0.51
N ASP A 203 -14.45 10.26 1.22
CA ASP A 203 -14.90 9.58 2.44
C ASP A 203 -16.06 8.61 2.24
N GLN A 204 -16.61 8.51 1.02
CA GLN A 204 -17.76 7.65 0.74
C GLN A 204 -17.40 6.53 -0.23
N ASP A 205 -17.13 5.35 0.32
CA ASP A 205 -16.88 4.18 -0.51
C ASP A 205 -18.18 3.65 -1.16
N LEU A 206 -18.04 2.92 -2.26
CA LEU A 206 -19.16 2.31 -2.96
C LEU A 206 -19.79 1.19 -2.12
N LYS A 207 -21.13 1.13 -2.12
CA LYS A 207 -21.90 0.07 -1.48
C LYS A 207 -22.01 -1.16 -2.41
N LEU A 208 -20.87 -1.83 -2.61
CA LEU A 208 -20.76 -3.03 -3.42
C LEU A 208 -20.22 -4.19 -2.59
N VAL A 209 -20.54 -5.42 -2.99
CA VAL A 209 -19.88 -6.59 -2.44
C VAL A 209 -18.40 -6.55 -2.86
N GLY A 210 -17.51 -6.73 -1.89
CA GLY A 210 -16.07 -6.74 -2.12
C GLY A 210 -15.36 -7.52 -1.03
N GLY A 211 -14.35 -8.25 -1.43
CA GLY A 211 -13.55 -9.14 -0.60
C GLY A 211 -13.68 -10.59 -1.07
N GLU A 212 -12.61 -11.32 -0.90
CA GLU A 212 -12.53 -12.74 -1.23
C GLU A 212 -12.74 -13.56 0.05
N THR A 213 -13.28 -14.75 -0.11
CA THR A 213 -13.55 -15.68 1.01
C THR A 213 -12.42 -16.68 1.24
N HIS A 214 -11.41 -16.65 0.37
CA HIS A 214 -10.24 -17.56 0.41
C HIS A 214 -9.08 -17.01 -0.43
#